data_01ea98e990b8698974089515cf73a495
#
_entry.id   01ea98e990b8698974089515cf73a495
#
_cell.length_a   1.000
_cell.length_b   1.000
_cell.length_c   1.000
_cell.angle_alpha   90.00
_cell.angle_beta   90.00
_cell.angle_gamma   90.00
#
_symmetry.space_group_name_H-M   'P 1'
#
loop_
_entity.id
_entity.type
_entity.pdbx_description
1 polymer ?
#
loop_
_entity_poly.entity_id
_entity_poly.type
_entity_poly.pdbx_seq_one_letter_code
_entity_poly.pdbx_strand_id
1 'polypeptide(L)'
;MNILTSSWRSKSMNHVDVIVVGSGIAGLTATAYLSKEKLNVLLLEKEAEIGGLLGSFNVDGHVLDKGARGIINSGIVIPMLRQLGIDIEFLSNPIKITIGSQTITLTDESDIERYGSMLKQLYPDNICDIDIILKDIQYVMKIMDVLYGVENPLFLPKPYEMDYLTHTLLPWIFKFVINTRKMSKMLDPINDFLRTRTNNESLIMIITQHFFSMTPTFFALSYFKLYLQYHYPKGSTQTIVDQLKSLILSNGGKIETNQEVMRIDVESKQITTAQGQRYSYDQLLWAADTNAFYQVIDRNNIRSRKLLSKIEHKIKRYENKTGADSVLTGYMLADLPPQYFGNIFGPHCFYTVRKEGLAGISLEDIRQDGMFTKDKKRLFDWISDFVEYNTLEISIPVLRDPTLSPEGQTGLIVSLLFDYQLVKHLDELKLYEEFKDHITSLMIKHLSNATVEDLNKYIRKTIVSTPLSIARKTHNTHGSLTGWSFANKPFPTEYRIIRIAKSVLTPVDSIKQAGQWTFNPAGVPVSILTGKLASDAIIKDVVKSISKKKGGSDFE
;
A
#
# COMPACT_ATOMS: atom_id res chain seq x y z
N MET A 1 26.86 -14.90 19.38
CA MET A 1 26.76 -14.13 20.64
C MET A 1 25.52 -14.64 21.37
N ASN A 2 25.68 -15.74 22.14
CA ASN A 2 24.56 -16.50 22.75
C ASN A 2 24.31 -16.02 24.19
N ILE A 3 23.60 -14.93 24.40
CA ILE A 3 23.33 -14.41 25.76
C ILE A 3 21.81 -14.47 26.11
N LEU A 4 20.95 -14.85 25.20
CA LEU A 4 19.50 -14.72 25.39
C LEU A 4 18.75 -15.98 25.90
N THR A 5 19.40 -17.11 26.17
CA THR A 5 18.68 -18.38 26.30
C THR A 5 18.44 -18.91 27.72
N SER A 6 18.78 -18.21 28.82
CA SER A 6 18.79 -18.90 30.14
C SER A 6 17.94 -18.35 31.29
N SER A 7 17.13 -17.27 31.11
CA SER A 7 16.44 -16.68 32.29
C SER A 7 14.88 -16.69 32.29
N TRP A 8 14.22 -17.43 31.40
CA TRP A 8 12.78 -17.23 31.13
C TRP A 8 11.88 -18.46 31.44
N ARG A 9 12.24 -19.34 32.37
CA ARG A 9 11.43 -20.54 32.69
C ARG A 9 10.58 -20.39 33.93
N SER A 10 9.55 -19.51 33.89
CA SER A 10 8.33 -19.68 34.73
C SER A 10 7.26 -18.64 34.29
N LYS A 11 6.88 -18.66 33.03
CA LYS A 11 5.80 -17.81 32.51
C LYS A 11 4.58 -18.69 32.22
N SER A 12 3.35 -18.17 32.43
CA SER A 12 2.10 -18.89 32.16
C SER A 12 2.10 -19.51 30.74
N MET A 13 1.33 -20.58 30.53
CA MET A 13 1.30 -21.35 29.27
C MET A 13 1.08 -20.54 27.99
N ASN A 14 0.52 -19.32 28.08
CA ASN A 14 0.19 -18.42 26.97
C ASN A 14 1.01 -17.12 26.97
N HIS A 15 2.21 -17.12 27.57
CA HIS A 15 3.07 -15.93 27.56
C HIS A 15 4.06 -15.95 26.39
N VAL A 16 4.21 -14.82 25.69
CA VAL A 16 5.18 -14.61 24.62
C VAL A 16 5.96 -13.31 24.84
N ASP A 17 7.17 -13.23 24.33
CA ASP A 17 7.98 -12.01 24.46
C ASP A 17 7.35 -10.87 23.63
N VAL A 18 6.92 -11.18 22.41
CA VAL A 18 6.31 -10.20 21.51
C VAL A 18 5.08 -10.75 20.82
N ILE A 19 3.98 -10.01 20.88
CA ILE A 19 2.81 -10.25 20.01
C ILE A 19 2.85 -9.22 18.86
N VAL A 20 2.68 -9.71 17.64
CA VAL A 20 2.44 -8.87 16.45
C VAL A 20 1.00 -9.05 16.00
N VAL A 21 0.26 -7.98 15.80
CA VAL A 21 -1.14 -8.00 15.35
C VAL A 21 -1.24 -7.50 13.93
N GLY A 22 -1.71 -8.37 13.03
CA GLY A 22 -1.84 -8.11 11.60
C GLY A 22 -0.67 -8.67 10.79
N SER A 23 -0.98 -9.52 9.81
CA SER A 23 -0.02 -10.20 8.92
C SER A 23 0.17 -9.53 7.56
N GLY A 24 -0.14 -8.24 7.43
CA GLY A 24 0.28 -7.45 6.28
C GLY A 24 1.80 -7.37 6.20
N ILE A 25 2.35 -6.84 5.08
CA ILE A 25 3.80 -6.81 4.86
C ILE A 25 4.59 -6.15 6.00
N ALA A 26 4.02 -5.17 6.70
CA ALA A 26 4.66 -4.54 7.86
C ALA A 26 4.81 -5.51 9.04
N GLY A 27 3.73 -6.23 9.38
CA GLY A 27 3.73 -7.22 10.46
C GLY A 27 4.62 -8.42 10.14
N LEU A 28 4.57 -8.94 8.91
CA LEU A 28 5.45 -10.03 8.45
C LEU A 28 6.91 -9.61 8.52
N THR A 29 7.27 -8.42 8.01
CA THR A 29 8.63 -7.88 8.10
C THR A 29 9.11 -7.78 9.55
N ALA A 30 8.30 -7.18 10.43
CA ALA A 30 8.66 -7.04 11.83
C ALA A 30 8.83 -8.40 12.52
N THR A 31 7.89 -9.33 12.29
CA THR A 31 7.95 -10.68 12.86
C THR A 31 9.20 -11.45 12.38
N ALA A 32 9.57 -11.30 11.10
CA ALA A 32 10.78 -11.90 10.56
C ALA A 32 12.04 -11.40 11.28
N TYR A 33 12.16 -10.08 11.49
CA TYR A 33 13.29 -9.53 12.25
C TYR A 33 13.30 -9.95 13.71
N LEU A 34 12.15 -9.93 14.38
CA LEU A 34 12.04 -10.32 15.79
C LEU A 34 12.34 -11.81 16.00
N SER A 35 11.86 -12.69 15.11
CA SER A 35 12.15 -14.14 15.20
C SER A 35 13.63 -14.45 14.89
N LYS A 36 14.28 -13.67 14.01
CA LYS A 36 15.72 -13.79 13.74
C LYS A 36 16.56 -13.50 14.98
N GLU A 37 16.11 -12.59 15.86
CA GLU A 37 16.74 -12.32 17.17
C GLU A 37 16.38 -13.35 18.25
N LYS A 38 15.73 -14.46 17.89
CA LYS A 38 15.36 -15.58 18.78
C LYS A 38 14.39 -15.20 19.91
N LEU A 39 13.59 -14.16 19.72
CA LEU A 39 12.49 -13.84 20.62
C LEU A 39 11.33 -14.83 20.39
N ASN A 40 10.59 -15.14 21.44
CA ASN A 40 9.34 -15.90 21.34
C ASN A 40 8.24 -14.96 20.78
N VAL A 41 8.04 -15.02 19.48
CA VAL A 41 7.13 -14.11 18.75
C VAL A 41 5.88 -14.86 18.30
N LEU A 42 4.73 -14.26 18.54
CA LEU A 42 3.43 -14.71 18.04
C LEU A 42 2.82 -13.65 17.13
N LEU A 43 2.60 -13.99 15.86
CA LEU A 43 1.86 -13.18 14.90
C LEU A 43 0.41 -13.64 14.87
N LEU A 44 -0.52 -12.72 15.12
CA LEU A 44 -1.97 -12.96 15.06
C LEU A 44 -2.57 -12.28 13.83
N GLU A 45 -3.35 -13.03 13.07
CA GLU A 45 -4.09 -12.57 11.91
C GLU A 45 -5.58 -12.93 12.05
N LYS A 46 -6.45 -11.96 11.75
CA LYS A 46 -7.91 -12.18 11.83
C LYS A 46 -8.46 -13.03 10.69
N GLU A 47 -7.85 -12.93 9.50
CA GLU A 47 -8.25 -13.72 8.32
C GLU A 47 -7.64 -15.14 8.38
N ALA A 48 -8.18 -16.02 7.53
CA ALA A 48 -7.62 -17.35 7.35
C ALA A 48 -6.28 -17.35 6.60
N GLU A 49 -6.02 -16.31 5.80
CA GLU A 49 -4.84 -16.14 4.97
C GLU A 49 -4.02 -14.93 5.43
N ILE A 50 -2.71 -15.06 5.37
CA ILE A 50 -1.76 -13.99 5.68
C ILE A 50 -1.40 -13.17 4.43
N GLY A 51 -0.79 -11.98 4.63
CA GLY A 51 -0.27 -11.11 3.56
C GLY A 51 -1.03 -9.80 3.39
N GLY A 52 -2.27 -9.72 3.88
CA GLY A 52 -3.10 -8.51 3.76
C GLY A 52 -3.35 -8.13 2.29
N LEU A 53 -2.97 -6.90 1.92
CA LEU A 53 -3.08 -6.40 0.54
C LEU A 53 -1.88 -6.79 -0.36
N LEU A 54 -0.84 -7.41 0.21
CA LEU A 54 0.25 -8.02 -0.56
C LEU A 54 0.05 -9.52 -0.56
N GLY A 55 -0.36 -10.06 -1.69
CA GLY A 55 -0.61 -11.48 -1.85
C GLY A 55 -1.43 -11.76 -3.08
N SER A 56 -1.63 -13.03 -3.37
CA SER A 56 -2.37 -13.50 -4.53
C SER A 56 -3.38 -14.56 -4.09
N PHE A 57 -4.29 -14.93 -4.96
CA PHE A 57 -5.22 -16.03 -4.77
C PHE A 57 -5.34 -16.83 -6.07
N ASN A 58 -5.67 -18.10 -5.94
CA ASN A 58 -5.85 -18.98 -7.09
C ASN A 58 -7.34 -19.20 -7.35
N VAL A 59 -7.75 -19.05 -8.62
CA VAL A 59 -9.10 -19.38 -9.08
C VAL A 59 -8.96 -20.14 -10.40
N ASP A 60 -9.42 -21.37 -10.41
CA ASP A 60 -9.44 -22.23 -11.61
C ASP A 60 -8.08 -22.31 -12.32
N GLY A 61 -6.98 -22.33 -11.56
CA GLY A 61 -5.60 -22.37 -12.05
C GLY A 61 -4.98 -21.00 -12.37
N HIS A 62 -5.73 -19.92 -12.30
CA HIS A 62 -5.21 -18.56 -12.46
C HIS A 62 -4.77 -17.98 -11.12
N VAL A 63 -3.54 -17.49 -11.04
CA VAL A 63 -2.99 -16.79 -9.88
C VAL A 63 -3.12 -15.28 -10.11
N LEU A 64 -3.89 -14.61 -9.25
CA LEU A 64 -4.27 -13.21 -9.39
C LEU A 64 -3.88 -12.42 -8.14
N ASP A 65 -3.25 -11.26 -8.31
CA ASP A 65 -2.79 -10.42 -7.19
C ASP A 65 -3.97 -9.69 -6.54
N LYS A 66 -4.00 -9.69 -5.20
CA LYS A 66 -5.09 -9.09 -4.39
C LYS A 66 -5.06 -7.56 -4.41
N GLY A 67 -3.87 -6.96 -4.34
CA GLY A 67 -3.70 -5.51 -4.22
C GLY A 67 -2.49 -5.00 -5.00
N ALA A 68 -1.29 -5.14 -4.47
CA ALA A 68 -0.07 -4.71 -5.17
C ALA A 68 0.18 -5.57 -6.42
N ARG A 69 0.45 -4.93 -7.56
CA ARG A 69 0.67 -5.57 -8.87
C ARG A 69 2.05 -5.32 -9.44
N GLY A 70 2.84 -4.60 -8.69
CA GLY A 70 4.23 -4.29 -8.98
C GLY A 70 4.91 -3.87 -7.69
N ILE A 71 6.19 -4.17 -7.61
CA ILE A 71 7.03 -3.84 -6.47
C ILE A 71 8.02 -2.77 -6.88
N ILE A 72 8.00 -1.66 -6.18
CA ILE A 72 9.00 -0.60 -6.27
C ILE A 72 10.05 -0.87 -5.21
N ASN A 73 11.31 -1.02 -5.62
CA ASN A 73 12.38 -1.31 -4.67
C ASN A 73 12.61 -0.17 -3.68
N SER A 74 12.68 1.08 -4.16
CA SER A 74 12.95 2.29 -3.34
C SER A 74 14.15 2.17 -2.39
N GLY A 75 15.14 1.33 -2.72
CA GLY A 75 16.28 1.03 -1.82
C GLY A 75 15.88 0.36 -0.51
N ILE A 76 14.72 -0.29 -0.44
CA ILE A 76 14.15 -0.86 0.79
C ILE A 76 13.79 -2.33 0.61
N VAL A 77 13.03 -2.69 -0.43
CA VAL A 77 12.42 -4.02 -0.55
C VAL A 77 13.49 -5.09 -0.78
N ILE A 78 14.30 -4.93 -1.83
CA ILE A 78 15.37 -5.90 -2.14
C ILE A 78 16.44 -5.92 -1.03
N PRO A 79 16.94 -4.77 -0.50
CA PRO A 79 17.85 -4.79 0.64
C PRO A 79 17.29 -5.47 1.89
N MET A 80 16.00 -5.30 2.19
CA MET A 80 15.34 -6.02 3.29
C MET A 80 15.39 -7.53 3.09
N LEU A 81 15.00 -8.02 1.90
CA LEU A 81 15.00 -9.45 1.57
C LEU A 81 16.42 -10.02 1.70
N ARG A 82 17.42 -9.34 1.13
CA ARG A 82 18.83 -9.71 1.23
C ARG A 82 19.32 -9.76 2.69
N GLN A 83 18.97 -8.76 3.52
CA GLN A 83 19.35 -8.73 4.94
C GLN A 83 18.70 -9.88 5.73
N LEU A 84 17.51 -10.30 5.35
CA LEU A 84 16.82 -11.46 5.92
C LEU A 84 17.36 -12.80 5.39
N GLY A 85 18.14 -12.81 4.32
CA GLY A 85 18.65 -14.01 3.65
C GLY A 85 17.60 -14.66 2.73
N ILE A 86 16.68 -13.85 2.22
CA ILE A 86 15.64 -14.26 1.26
C ILE A 86 16.08 -13.88 -0.14
N ASP A 87 16.11 -14.85 -1.03
CA ASP A 87 16.39 -14.66 -2.45
C ASP A 87 15.11 -14.87 -3.28
N ILE A 88 14.73 -13.87 -4.05
CA ILE A 88 13.56 -13.88 -4.94
C ILE A 88 13.99 -13.34 -6.30
N GLU A 89 13.68 -14.08 -7.36
CA GLU A 89 13.81 -13.58 -8.72
C GLU A 89 12.74 -12.51 -8.99
N PHE A 90 13.18 -11.32 -9.42
CA PHE A 90 12.28 -10.25 -9.84
C PHE A 90 12.30 -10.09 -11.34
N LEU A 91 11.12 -10.20 -11.95
CA LEU A 91 10.89 -10.02 -13.37
C LEU A 91 10.65 -8.55 -13.70
N SER A 92 10.97 -8.13 -14.92
CA SER A 92 10.63 -6.79 -15.42
C SER A 92 9.12 -6.62 -15.52
N ASN A 93 8.63 -5.44 -15.11
CA ASN A 93 7.21 -5.09 -15.18
C ASN A 93 7.01 -3.71 -15.82
N PRO A 94 7.31 -3.57 -17.13
CA PRO A 94 7.21 -2.30 -17.83
C PRO A 94 5.77 -1.79 -17.81
N ILE A 95 5.62 -0.49 -17.60
CA ILE A 95 4.33 0.19 -17.57
C ILE A 95 3.98 0.72 -18.94
N LYS A 96 2.80 0.35 -19.45
CA LYS A 96 2.19 1.00 -20.61
C LYS A 96 1.23 2.10 -20.16
N ILE A 97 1.19 3.19 -20.92
CA ILE A 97 0.16 4.23 -20.83
C ILE A 97 -0.53 4.28 -22.18
N THR A 98 -1.83 4.06 -22.18
CA THR A 98 -2.66 4.08 -23.39
C THR A 98 -3.78 5.10 -23.22
N ILE A 99 -3.90 6.05 -24.14
CA ILE A 99 -4.96 7.08 -24.17
C ILE A 99 -5.61 7.03 -25.55
N GLY A 100 -6.86 6.55 -25.60
CA GLY A 100 -7.53 6.24 -26.86
C GLY A 100 -6.76 5.19 -27.66
N SER A 101 -6.29 5.58 -28.86
CA SER A 101 -5.48 4.72 -29.73
C SER A 101 -3.95 4.92 -29.58
N GLN A 102 -3.53 5.87 -28.75
CA GLN A 102 -2.12 6.20 -28.57
C GLN A 102 -1.52 5.43 -27.39
N THR A 103 -0.37 4.82 -27.58
CA THR A 103 0.28 3.99 -26.55
C THR A 103 1.77 4.29 -26.46
N ILE A 104 2.25 4.32 -25.22
CA ILE A 104 3.68 4.35 -24.91
C ILE A 104 4.02 3.32 -23.84
N THR A 105 5.19 2.72 -23.93
CA THR A 105 5.76 1.87 -22.85
C THR A 105 6.89 2.64 -22.18
N LEU A 106 6.87 2.74 -20.86
CA LEU A 106 7.89 3.37 -20.05
C LEU A 106 8.93 2.32 -19.64
N THR A 107 10.14 2.43 -20.18
CA THR A 107 11.27 1.54 -19.93
C THR A 107 12.49 2.28 -19.41
N ASP A 108 12.69 3.52 -19.84
CA ASP A 108 13.79 4.38 -19.43
C ASP A 108 13.37 5.86 -19.37
N GLU A 109 14.29 6.73 -18.96
CA GLU A 109 13.99 8.16 -18.77
C GLU A 109 13.70 8.91 -20.07
N SER A 110 14.19 8.42 -21.22
CA SER A 110 13.91 9.04 -22.52
C SER A 110 12.43 8.89 -22.94
N ASP A 111 11.75 7.88 -22.38
CA ASP A 111 10.33 7.66 -22.64
C ASP A 111 9.43 8.78 -22.08
N ILE A 112 9.93 9.59 -21.16
CA ILE A 112 9.20 10.79 -20.67
C ILE A 112 9.04 11.82 -21.78
N GLU A 113 10.04 11.98 -22.65
CA GLU A 113 9.92 12.85 -23.83
C GLU A 113 8.91 12.27 -24.85
N ARG A 114 8.89 10.94 -25.00
CA ARG A 114 7.90 10.26 -25.85
C ARG A 114 6.48 10.41 -25.27
N TYR A 115 6.33 10.32 -23.93
CA TYR A 115 5.07 10.62 -23.24
C TYR A 115 4.62 12.06 -23.52
N GLY A 116 5.54 13.01 -23.40
CA GLY A 116 5.27 14.41 -23.77
C GLY A 116 4.84 14.57 -25.22
N SER A 117 5.49 13.87 -26.15
CA SER A 117 5.13 13.87 -27.58
C SER A 117 3.72 13.33 -27.81
N MET A 118 3.35 12.26 -27.11
CA MET A 118 1.99 11.71 -27.13
C MET A 118 0.96 12.74 -26.62
N LEU A 119 1.23 13.40 -25.50
CA LEU A 119 0.33 14.45 -24.97
C LEU A 119 0.18 15.63 -25.94
N LYS A 120 1.26 16.07 -26.59
CA LYS A 120 1.23 17.15 -27.59
C LYS A 120 0.38 16.80 -28.82
N GLN A 121 0.36 15.53 -29.23
CA GLN A 121 -0.51 15.07 -30.32
C GLN A 121 -1.98 15.04 -29.89
N LEU A 122 -2.26 14.69 -28.64
CA LEU A 122 -3.63 14.66 -28.09
C LEU A 122 -4.17 16.08 -27.80
N TYR A 123 -3.29 17.01 -27.41
CA TYR A 123 -3.63 18.38 -26.99
C TYR A 123 -2.75 19.41 -27.72
N PRO A 124 -2.93 19.60 -29.05
CA PRO A 124 -2.05 20.43 -29.85
C PRO A 124 -2.07 21.93 -29.47
N ASP A 125 -3.15 22.39 -28.84
CA ASP A 125 -3.26 23.78 -28.35
C ASP A 125 -2.48 24.03 -27.04
N ASN A 126 -1.97 22.95 -26.37
CA ASN A 126 -1.31 23.04 -25.07
C ASN A 126 0.17 22.65 -25.12
N ILE A 127 0.84 22.74 -26.27
CA ILE A 127 2.25 22.32 -26.45
C ILE A 127 3.17 23.00 -25.43
N CYS A 128 3.04 24.31 -25.24
CA CYS A 128 3.86 25.07 -24.30
C CYS A 128 3.62 24.62 -22.83
N ASP A 129 2.36 24.40 -22.49
CA ASP A 129 1.98 23.93 -21.15
C ASP A 129 2.58 22.55 -20.85
N ILE A 130 2.51 21.64 -21.83
CA ILE A 130 3.07 20.29 -21.74
C ILE A 130 4.58 20.37 -21.57
N ASP A 131 5.30 21.24 -22.29
CA ASP A 131 6.75 21.42 -22.11
C ASP A 131 7.12 21.89 -20.70
N ILE A 132 6.29 22.74 -20.09
CA ILE A 132 6.49 23.18 -18.70
C ILE A 132 6.26 22.00 -17.73
N ILE A 133 5.18 21.25 -17.93
CA ILE A 133 4.85 20.08 -17.09
C ILE A 133 5.94 19.01 -17.17
N LEU A 134 6.47 18.73 -18.36
CA LEU A 134 7.58 17.79 -18.54
C LEU A 134 8.84 18.21 -17.79
N LYS A 135 9.17 19.50 -17.78
CA LYS A 135 10.29 20.04 -16.99
C LYS A 135 10.07 19.84 -15.49
N ASP A 136 8.84 20.04 -15.00
CA ASP A 136 8.49 19.79 -13.60
C ASP A 136 8.63 18.29 -13.25
N ILE A 137 8.18 17.39 -14.13
CA ILE A 137 8.36 15.92 -13.97
C ILE A 137 9.86 15.58 -13.90
N GLN A 138 10.66 16.02 -14.87
CA GLN A 138 12.10 15.77 -14.92
C GLN A 138 12.84 16.36 -13.71
N TYR A 139 12.40 17.52 -13.22
CA TYR A 139 12.95 18.11 -12.00
C TYR A 139 12.71 17.22 -10.77
N VAL A 140 11.49 16.68 -10.63
CA VAL A 140 11.17 15.76 -9.52
C VAL A 140 11.93 14.44 -9.69
N MET A 141 12.05 13.89 -10.90
CA MET A 141 12.83 12.68 -11.16
C MET A 141 14.28 12.82 -10.70
N LYS A 142 14.94 13.96 -10.98
CA LYS A 142 16.30 14.26 -10.49
C LYS A 142 16.39 14.33 -8.96
N ILE A 143 15.34 14.78 -8.28
CA ILE A 143 15.28 14.71 -6.80
C ILE A 143 15.20 13.26 -6.34
N MET A 144 14.39 12.44 -7.02
CA MET A 144 14.21 11.02 -6.71
C MET A 144 15.52 10.23 -6.88
N ASP A 145 16.34 10.54 -7.89
CA ASP A 145 17.67 9.93 -8.08
C ASP A 145 18.56 10.11 -6.85
N VAL A 146 18.44 11.23 -6.17
CA VAL A 146 19.18 11.46 -4.92
C VAL A 146 18.55 10.70 -3.75
N LEU A 147 17.21 10.71 -3.64
CA LEU A 147 16.51 10.09 -2.50
C LEU A 147 16.66 8.56 -2.50
N TYR A 148 16.62 7.95 -3.69
CA TYR A 148 16.72 6.49 -3.88
C TYR A 148 18.05 6.02 -4.46
N GLY A 149 19.01 6.94 -4.67
CA GLY A 149 20.31 6.63 -5.24
C GLY A 149 21.25 5.81 -4.34
N VAL A 150 20.85 5.58 -3.09
CA VAL A 150 21.57 4.76 -2.12
C VAL A 150 20.60 3.84 -1.43
N GLU A 151 20.98 2.57 -1.25
CA GLU A 151 20.20 1.63 -0.44
C GLU A 151 20.02 2.18 0.98
N ASN A 152 18.83 2.01 1.55
CA ASN A 152 18.54 2.56 2.87
C ASN A 152 19.49 1.96 3.91
N PRO A 153 20.27 2.79 4.66
CA PRO A 153 21.28 2.32 5.60
C PRO A 153 20.79 1.35 6.67
N LEU A 154 19.49 1.33 6.98
CA LEU A 154 18.91 0.39 7.95
C LEU A 154 18.98 -1.07 7.50
N PHE A 155 19.12 -1.32 6.20
CA PHE A 155 19.16 -2.66 5.62
C PHE A 155 20.58 -3.09 5.21
N LEU A 156 21.57 -2.24 5.42
CA LEU A 156 22.97 -2.55 5.12
C LEU A 156 23.64 -3.32 6.28
N PRO A 157 24.67 -4.13 5.99
CA PRO A 157 25.49 -4.78 7.02
C PRO A 157 26.17 -3.75 7.96
N LYS A 158 26.27 -4.07 9.23
CA LYS A 158 26.97 -3.25 10.23
C LYS A 158 28.10 -4.07 10.86
N PRO A 159 29.26 -3.45 11.22
CA PRO A 159 29.57 -2.01 11.04
C PRO A 159 29.79 -1.65 9.57
N TYR A 160 29.48 -0.39 9.20
CA TYR A 160 29.75 0.09 7.85
C TYR A 160 31.27 0.24 7.62
N GLU A 161 31.74 -0.04 6.40
CA GLU A 161 33.11 0.23 5.99
C GLU A 161 33.36 1.73 6.00
N MET A 162 34.57 2.14 6.44
CA MET A 162 34.96 3.57 6.54
C MET A 162 34.90 4.28 5.20
N ASP A 163 35.27 3.59 4.11
CA ASP A 163 35.21 4.12 2.76
C ASP A 163 33.73 4.42 2.35
N TYR A 164 32.82 3.49 2.61
CA TYR A 164 31.39 3.69 2.39
C TYR A 164 30.85 4.89 3.20
N LEU A 165 31.25 5.01 4.48
CA LEU A 165 30.79 6.11 5.34
C LEU A 165 31.21 7.47 4.79
N THR A 166 32.47 7.60 4.38
CA THR A 166 33.06 8.89 3.99
C THR A 166 32.75 9.28 2.55
N HIS A 167 32.80 8.34 1.61
CA HIS A 167 32.66 8.63 0.19
C HIS A 167 31.23 8.42 -0.35
N THR A 168 30.38 7.66 0.35
CA THR A 168 29.02 7.38 -0.11
C THR A 168 27.97 7.97 0.83
N LEU A 169 27.97 7.55 2.11
CA LEU A 169 26.87 7.85 3.02
C LEU A 169 26.83 9.32 3.46
N LEU A 170 27.95 9.90 3.88
CA LEU A 170 27.99 11.30 4.33
C LEU A 170 27.66 12.30 3.21
N PRO A 171 28.25 12.21 1.98
CA PRO A 171 27.84 13.06 0.87
C PRO A 171 26.35 12.90 0.49
N TRP A 172 25.83 11.66 0.56
CA TRP A 172 24.44 11.38 0.29
C TRP A 172 23.51 12.01 1.34
N ILE A 173 23.81 11.88 2.64
CA ILE A 173 23.01 12.50 3.72
C ILE A 173 22.86 14.00 3.48
N PHE A 174 23.94 14.69 3.11
CA PHE A 174 23.88 16.13 2.83
C PHE A 174 22.95 16.45 1.65
N LYS A 175 23.11 15.74 0.53
CA LYS A 175 22.22 15.86 -0.64
C LYS A 175 20.77 15.51 -0.28
N PHE A 176 20.55 14.47 0.51
CA PHE A 176 19.24 14.02 0.98
C PHE A 176 18.52 15.12 1.77
N VAL A 177 19.18 15.77 2.72
CA VAL A 177 18.59 16.86 3.51
C VAL A 177 18.19 18.05 2.62
N ILE A 178 19.04 18.43 1.66
CA ILE A 178 18.71 19.51 0.72
C ILE A 178 17.50 19.16 -0.13
N ASN A 179 17.47 17.95 -0.71
CA ASN A 179 16.37 17.53 -1.59
C ASN A 179 15.07 17.29 -0.82
N THR A 180 15.14 16.82 0.43
CA THR A 180 13.95 16.74 1.31
C THR A 180 13.34 18.12 1.58
N ARG A 181 14.17 19.18 1.70
CA ARG A 181 13.66 20.57 1.80
C ARG A 181 13.01 21.05 0.51
N LYS A 182 13.54 20.68 -0.67
CA LYS A 182 12.90 21.00 -1.96
C LYS A 182 11.56 20.30 -2.07
N MET A 183 11.50 19.01 -1.74
CA MET A 183 10.27 18.21 -1.72
C MET A 183 9.19 18.84 -0.80
N SER A 184 9.58 19.35 0.37
CA SER A 184 8.63 19.94 1.33
C SER A 184 7.95 21.23 0.84
N LYS A 185 8.38 21.79 -0.30
CA LYS A 185 7.76 22.95 -0.97
C LYS A 185 6.75 22.55 -2.04
N MET A 186 6.61 21.24 -2.34
CA MET A 186 5.72 20.69 -3.38
C MET A 186 4.67 19.79 -2.74
N LEU A 187 4.02 20.27 -1.66
CA LEU A 187 3.01 19.52 -0.91
C LEU A 187 1.58 19.87 -1.30
N ASP A 188 1.38 20.87 -2.16
CA ASP A 188 0.06 21.20 -2.69
C ASP A 188 -0.49 20.04 -3.52
N PRO A 189 -1.82 19.86 -3.59
CA PRO A 189 -2.42 18.84 -4.43
C PRO A 189 -1.98 18.97 -5.88
N ILE A 190 -1.70 17.86 -6.54
CA ILE A 190 -1.17 17.85 -7.92
C ILE A 190 -2.12 18.56 -8.91
N ASN A 191 -3.43 18.41 -8.75
CA ASN A 191 -4.40 19.07 -9.61
C ASN A 191 -4.30 20.60 -9.50
N ASP A 192 -4.18 21.14 -8.28
CA ASP A 192 -4.05 22.57 -8.03
C ASP A 192 -2.72 23.09 -8.58
N PHE A 193 -1.64 22.33 -8.43
CA PHE A 193 -0.35 22.65 -9.03
C PHE A 193 -0.43 22.70 -10.56
N LEU A 194 -1.04 21.71 -11.21
CA LEU A 194 -1.14 21.67 -12.67
C LEU A 194 -2.05 22.80 -13.22
N ARG A 195 -3.08 23.23 -12.48
CA ARG A 195 -3.87 24.43 -12.83
C ARG A 195 -3.04 25.72 -12.88
N THR A 196 -1.86 25.74 -12.26
CA THR A 196 -0.90 26.85 -12.43
C THR A 196 -0.07 26.73 -13.71
N ARG A 197 -0.12 25.62 -14.42
CA ARG A 197 0.63 25.32 -15.65
C ARG A 197 -0.24 25.34 -16.90
N THR A 198 -1.50 24.96 -16.78
CA THR A 198 -2.46 24.88 -17.88
C THR A 198 -3.88 25.13 -17.39
N ASN A 199 -4.74 25.66 -18.28
CA ASN A 199 -6.18 25.79 -18.05
C ASN A 199 -6.98 24.62 -18.66
N ASN A 200 -6.31 23.63 -19.26
CA ASN A 200 -6.95 22.49 -19.87
C ASN A 200 -7.23 21.38 -18.83
N GLU A 201 -8.46 21.32 -18.32
CA GLU A 201 -8.85 20.33 -17.32
C GLU A 201 -8.71 18.88 -17.83
N SER A 202 -8.94 18.63 -19.13
CA SER A 202 -8.74 17.29 -19.71
C SER A 202 -7.28 16.86 -19.63
N LEU A 203 -6.34 17.75 -19.95
CA LEU A 203 -4.91 17.48 -19.82
C LEU A 203 -4.54 17.21 -18.33
N ILE A 204 -5.09 18.00 -17.41
CA ILE A 204 -4.87 17.81 -15.97
C ILE A 204 -5.38 16.43 -15.55
N MET A 205 -6.62 16.08 -15.90
CA MET A 205 -7.21 14.80 -15.51
C MET A 205 -6.46 13.60 -16.08
N ILE A 206 -6.07 13.62 -17.34
CA ILE A 206 -5.29 12.54 -17.97
C ILE A 206 -3.97 12.27 -17.24
N ILE A 207 -3.34 13.32 -16.71
CA ILE A 207 -2.09 13.17 -15.94
C ILE A 207 -2.38 12.68 -14.51
N THR A 208 -3.54 13.03 -13.92
CA THR A 208 -3.72 12.92 -12.46
C THR A 208 -4.78 11.92 -12.00
N GLN A 209 -5.76 11.56 -12.84
CA GLN A 209 -6.94 10.79 -12.41
C GLN A 209 -6.66 9.37 -11.90
N HIS A 210 -5.47 8.84 -12.16
CA HIS A 210 -5.02 7.56 -11.61
C HIS A 210 -4.29 7.68 -10.27
N PHE A 211 -4.05 8.93 -9.77
CA PHE A 211 -3.52 9.15 -8.44
C PHE A 211 -4.65 9.27 -7.41
N PHE A 212 -4.31 9.00 -6.15
CA PHE A 212 -5.23 9.22 -5.04
C PHE A 212 -5.64 10.70 -4.93
N SER A 213 -6.85 10.95 -4.49
CA SER A 213 -7.37 12.29 -4.29
C SER A 213 -6.45 13.13 -3.40
N MET A 214 -6.27 14.40 -3.76
CA MET A 214 -5.41 15.35 -3.05
C MET A 214 -3.93 14.91 -2.93
N THR A 215 -3.46 14.00 -3.79
CA THR A 215 -2.06 13.58 -3.79
C THR A 215 -1.12 14.79 -3.90
N PRO A 216 -0.12 14.92 -2.99
CA PRO A 216 0.87 16.00 -3.07
C PRO A 216 1.66 15.95 -4.38
N THR A 217 1.93 17.13 -4.95
CA THR A 217 2.62 17.29 -6.25
C THR A 217 3.91 16.48 -6.33
N PHE A 218 4.77 16.60 -5.32
CA PHE A 218 6.02 15.83 -5.32
C PHE A 218 5.77 14.33 -5.43
N PHE A 219 4.82 13.80 -4.66
CA PHE A 219 4.52 12.37 -4.66
C PHE A 219 3.93 11.92 -5.99
N ALA A 220 3.00 12.68 -6.57
CA ALA A 220 2.42 12.37 -7.88
C ALA A 220 3.49 12.37 -8.99
N LEU A 221 4.28 13.44 -9.11
CA LEU A 221 5.30 13.53 -10.16
C LEU A 221 6.46 12.53 -9.96
N SER A 222 6.69 12.07 -8.73
CA SER A 222 7.69 11.03 -8.47
C SER A 222 7.35 9.67 -9.09
N TYR A 223 6.06 9.40 -9.36
CA TYR A 223 5.63 8.14 -9.98
C TYR A 223 6.23 7.94 -11.37
N PHE A 224 6.52 9.00 -12.13
CA PHE A 224 7.18 8.87 -13.43
C PHE A 224 8.58 8.25 -13.32
N LYS A 225 9.30 8.49 -12.22
CA LYS A 225 10.56 7.78 -11.92
C LYS A 225 10.29 6.37 -11.39
N LEU A 226 9.27 6.21 -10.55
CA LEU A 226 8.95 4.93 -9.92
C LEU A 226 8.44 3.91 -10.95
N TYR A 227 7.69 4.33 -11.97
CA TYR A 227 7.22 3.46 -13.05
C TYR A 227 8.37 2.79 -13.82
N LEU A 228 9.52 3.44 -13.94
CA LEU A 228 10.71 2.86 -14.56
C LEU A 228 11.37 1.77 -13.69
N GLN A 229 10.96 1.63 -12.43
CA GLN A 229 11.53 0.69 -11.45
C GLN A 229 10.53 -0.36 -10.98
N TYR A 230 9.46 -0.59 -11.74
CA TYR A 230 8.51 -1.63 -11.38
C TYR A 230 9.08 -3.01 -11.65
N HIS A 231 9.04 -3.85 -10.64
CA HIS A 231 9.43 -5.24 -10.68
C HIS A 231 8.27 -6.13 -10.27
N TYR A 232 8.30 -7.38 -10.68
CA TYR A 232 7.31 -8.37 -10.30
C TYR A 232 8.00 -9.62 -9.74
N PRO A 233 7.66 -10.09 -8.54
CA PRO A 233 8.26 -11.31 -8.00
C PRO A 233 7.78 -12.51 -8.83
N LYS A 234 8.69 -13.34 -9.29
CA LYS A 234 8.35 -14.58 -9.97
C LYS A 234 7.48 -15.48 -9.09
N GLY A 235 6.43 -16.03 -9.64
CA GLY A 235 5.41 -16.79 -8.91
C GLY A 235 4.32 -15.94 -8.27
N SER A 236 4.30 -14.62 -8.45
CA SER A 236 3.33 -13.63 -7.93
C SER A 236 3.79 -12.86 -6.68
N THR A 237 3.00 -11.87 -6.28
CA THR A 237 3.28 -11.11 -5.04
C THR A 237 3.19 -11.96 -3.77
N GLN A 238 2.50 -13.11 -3.83
CA GLN A 238 2.43 -14.09 -2.74
C GLN A 238 3.82 -14.68 -2.39
N THR A 239 4.74 -14.75 -3.35
CA THR A 239 6.10 -15.28 -3.12
C THR A 239 6.83 -14.55 -1.99
N ILE A 240 6.68 -13.22 -1.89
CA ILE A 240 7.27 -12.44 -0.79
C ILE A 240 6.68 -12.86 0.56
N VAL A 241 5.36 -13.04 0.60
CA VAL A 241 4.62 -13.44 1.82
C VAL A 241 5.06 -14.82 2.27
N ASP A 242 5.16 -15.78 1.35
CA ASP A 242 5.50 -17.17 1.65
C ASP A 242 6.96 -17.32 2.12
N GLN A 243 7.88 -16.56 1.53
CA GLN A 243 9.28 -16.55 1.96
C GLN A 243 9.42 -15.95 3.38
N LEU A 244 8.72 -14.85 3.68
CA LEU A 244 8.71 -14.28 5.02
C LEU A 244 8.08 -15.24 6.03
N LYS A 245 6.96 -15.91 5.69
CA LYS A 245 6.33 -16.94 6.51
C LYS A 245 7.31 -18.07 6.82
N SER A 246 7.96 -18.61 5.80
CA SER A 246 8.92 -19.70 5.93
C SER A 246 10.08 -19.31 6.86
N LEU A 247 10.61 -18.10 6.71
CA LEU A 247 11.67 -17.57 7.58
C LEU A 247 11.21 -17.42 9.02
N ILE A 248 10.01 -16.89 9.26
CA ILE A 248 9.45 -16.73 10.61
C ILE A 248 9.35 -18.09 11.30
N LEU A 249 8.76 -19.07 10.62
CA LEU A 249 8.56 -20.42 11.18
C LEU A 249 9.90 -21.14 11.43
N SER A 250 10.86 -21.06 10.51
CA SER A 250 12.19 -21.67 10.67
C SER A 250 13.00 -21.07 11.83
N ASN A 251 12.75 -19.79 12.17
CA ASN A 251 13.35 -19.15 13.34
C ASN A 251 12.59 -19.41 14.65
N GLY A 252 11.51 -20.19 14.65
CA GLY A 252 10.71 -20.54 15.82
C GLY A 252 9.59 -19.54 16.16
N GLY A 253 9.34 -18.55 15.30
CA GLY A 253 8.16 -17.68 15.40
C GLY A 253 6.88 -18.46 15.12
N LYS A 254 5.76 -18.01 15.68
CA LYS A 254 4.44 -18.61 15.49
C LYS A 254 3.52 -17.67 14.74
N ILE A 255 2.66 -18.24 13.90
CA ILE A 255 1.62 -17.52 13.16
C ILE A 255 0.29 -18.23 13.45
N GLU A 256 -0.67 -17.48 13.97
CA GLU A 256 -2.02 -17.97 14.20
C GLU A 256 -3.01 -17.09 13.41
N THR A 257 -3.77 -17.74 12.55
CA THR A 257 -4.84 -17.14 11.73
C THR A 257 -6.20 -17.31 12.38
N ASN A 258 -7.23 -16.61 11.88
CA ASN A 258 -8.58 -16.56 12.49
C ASN A 258 -8.55 -16.08 13.94
N GLN A 259 -7.62 -15.17 14.28
CA GLN A 259 -7.40 -14.63 15.61
C GLN A 259 -7.54 -13.11 15.60
N GLU A 260 -8.76 -12.62 15.62
CA GLU A 260 -9.03 -11.19 15.72
C GLU A 260 -8.83 -10.70 17.16
N VAL A 261 -7.98 -9.69 17.35
CA VAL A 261 -7.74 -9.08 18.66
C VAL A 261 -8.87 -8.08 18.98
N MET A 262 -9.66 -8.40 20.01
CA MET A 262 -10.84 -7.62 20.41
C MET A 262 -10.60 -6.71 21.62
N ARG A 263 -9.57 -7.01 22.44
CA ARG A 263 -9.27 -6.23 23.64
C ARG A 263 -7.78 -6.26 23.95
N ILE A 264 -7.25 -5.10 24.34
CA ILE A 264 -5.89 -4.92 24.86
C ILE A 264 -5.96 -4.31 26.25
N ASP A 265 -5.56 -5.07 27.26
CA ASP A 265 -5.34 -4.55 28.62
C ASP A 265 -3.86 -4.16 28.74
N VAL A 266 -3.61 -2.86 28.76
CA VAL A 266 -2.25 -2.31 28.78
C VAL A 266 -1.57 -2.42 30.15
N GLU A 267 -2.34 -2.50 31.25
CA GLU A 267 -1.81 -2.62 32.60
C GLU A 267 -1.35 -4.03 32.90
N SER A 268 -2.18 -5.03 32.56
CA SER A 268 -1.83 -6.44 32.73
C SER A 268 -1.00 -7.00 31.57
N LYS A 269 -0.81 -6.20 30.50
CA LYS A 269 -0.15 -6.63 29.25
C LYS A 269 -0.76 -7.90 28.67
N GLN A 270 -2.06 -7.91 28.51
CA GLN A 270 -2.81 -9.02 27.96
C GLN A 270 -3.65 -8.58 26.76
N ILE A 271 -3.82 -9.49 25.81
CA ILE A 271 -4.82 -9.37 24.76
C ILE A 271 -5.86 -10.46 24.89
N THR A 272 -7.05 -10.19 24.34
CA THR A 272 -8.12 -11.18 24.19
C THR A 272 -8.58 -11.20 22.74
N THR A 273 -8.69 -12.39 22.14
CA THR A 273 -9.18 -12.57 20.77
C THR A 273 -10.69 -12.79 20.74
N ALA A 274 -11.30 -12.70 19.54
CA ALA A 274 -12.72 -12.96 19.33
C ALA A 274 -13.13 -14.39 19.76
N GLN A 275 -12.21 -15.36 19.71
CA GLN A 275 -12.41 -16.72 20.15
C GLN A 275 -12.28 -16.88 21.69
N GLY A 276 -12.04 -15.78 22.41
CA GLY A 276 -11.86 -15.76 23.86
C GLY A 276 -10.48 -16.21 24.35
N GLN A 277 -9.53 -16.46 23.45
CA GLN A 277 -8.17 -16.80 23.82
C GLN A 277 -7.48 -15.59 24.44
N ARG A 278 -6.63 -15.83 25.45
CA ARG A 278 -5.87 -14.80 26.16
C ARG A 278 -4.38 -15.08 26.05
N TYR A 279 -3.63 -14.05 25.68
CA TYR A 279 -2.18 -14.08 25.61
C TYR A 279 -1.61 -12.94 26.45
N SER A 280 -0.53 -13.21 27.19
CA SER A 280 0.25 -12.18 27.86
C SER A 280 1.55 -11.90 27.08
N TYR A 281 2.02 -10.65 27.11
CA TYR A 281 3.16 -10.21 26.33
C TYR A 281 4.09 -9.28 27.12
N ASP A 282 5.36 -9.22 26.73
CA ASP A 282 6.26 -8.17 27.21
C ASP A 282 6.15 -6.93 26.34
N GLN A 283 6.10 -7.11 25.02
CA GLN A 283 5.95 -6.08 23.99
C GLN A 283 4.83 -6.46 23.01
N LEU A 284 4.15 -5.48 22.46
CA LEU A 284 3.14 -5.64 21.41
C LEU A 284 3.46 -4.74 20.22
N LEU A 285 3.30 -5.27 19.02
CA LEU A 285 3.37 -4.50 17.78
C LEU A 285 2.01 -4.54 17.08
N TRP A 286 1.41 -3.39 16.87
CA TRP A 286 0.18 -3.26 16.10
C TRP A 286 0.50 -2.90 14.65
N ALA A 287 0.25 -3.81 13.72
CA ALA A 287 0.51 -3.69 12.30
C ALA A 287 -0.79 -3.73 11.45
N ALA A 288 -1.90 -3.31 12.04
CA ALA A 288 -3.22 -3.19 11.42
C ALA A 288 -3.70 -1.72 11.41
N ASP A 289 -4.99 -1.50 11.13
CA ASP A 289 -5.57 -0.15 11.14
C ASP A 289 -5.41 0.53 12.51
N THR A 290 -4.96 1.79 12.50
CA THR A 290 -4.72 2.55 13.73
C THR A 290 -6.02 2.93 14.45
N ASN A 291 -7.13 3.13 13.73
CA ASN A 291 -8.44 3.36 14.38
C ASN A 291 -8.85 2.13 15.17
N ALA A 292 -8.72 0.94 14.59
CA ALA A 292 -9.01 -0.31 15.26
C ALA A 292 -8.15 -0.48 16.53
N PHE A 293 -6.86 -0.11 16.48
CA PHE A 293 -5.97 -0.15 17.64
C PHE A 293 -6.54 0.59 18.84
N TYR A 294 -6.94 1.84 18.65
CA TYR A 294 -7.43 2.65 19.77
C TYR A 294 -8.83 2.25 20.24
N GLN A 295 -9.61 1.56 19.41
CA GLN A 295 -10.93 1.04 19.79
C GLN A 295 -10.83 -0.20 20.70
N VAL A 296 -9.83 -1.06 20.49
CA VAL A 296 -9.67 -2.29 21.28
C VAL A 296 -8.90 -2.11 22.60
N ILE A 297 -8.33 -0.91 22.85
CA ILE A 297 -7.69 -0.61 24.14
C ILE A 297 -8.75 -0.51 25.24
N ASP A 298 -8.59 -1.31 26.29
CA ASP A 298 -9.43 -1.24 27.49
C ASP A 298 -9.05 -0.02 28.34
N ARG A 299 -9.78 1.07 28.14
CA ARG A 299 -9.54 2.33 28.85
C ARG A 299 -9.94 2.29 30.33
N ASN A 300 -10.86 1.41 30.70
CA ASN A 300 -11.39 1.35 32.08
C ASN A 300 -10.33 0.82 33.07
N ASN A 301 -9.37 0.03 32.59
CA ASN A 301 -8.31 -0.53 33.42
C ASN A 301 -7.06 0.36 33.52
N ILE A 302 -7.00 1.50 32.79
CA ILE A 302 -5.83 2.37 32.80
C ILE A 302 -5.78 3.18 34.10
N ARG A 303 -4.78 2.92 34.94
CA ARG A 303 -4.56 3.61 36.23
C ARG A 303 -3.94 4.99 36.06
N SER A 304 -3.06 5.16 35.07
CA SER A 304 -2.38 6.44 34.81
C SER A 304 -3.28 7.42 34.08
N ARG A 305 -3.76 8.45 34.77
CA ARG A 305 -4.53 9.57 34.15
C ARG A 305 -3.78 10.22 32.99
N LYS A 306 -2.44 10.35 33.11
CA LYS A 306 -1.60 10.92 32.05
C LYS A 306 -1.58 10.03 30.79
N LEU A 307 -1.54 8.70 30.95
CA LEU A 307 -1.60 7.76 29.84
C LEU A 307 -2.99 7.79 29.20
N LEU A 308 -4.05 7.72 30.00
CA LEU A 308 -5.44 7.80 29.53
C LEU A 308 -5.66 9.06 28.68
N SER A 309 -5.26 10.24 29.20
CA SER A 309 -5.39 11.51 28.47
C SER A 309 -4.62 11.51 27.14
N LYS A 310 -3.43 10.89 27.07
CA LYS A 310 -2.69 10.76 25.80
C LYS A 310 -3.42 9.85 24.79
N ILE A 311 -4.03 8.76 25.24
CA ILE A 311 -4.81 7.84 24.41
C ILE A 311 -6.06 8.54 23.89
N GLU A 312 -6.81 9.25 24.76
CA GLU A 312 -7.99 10.01 24.38
C GLU A 312 -7.67 11.11 23.38
N HIS A 313 -6.53 11.81 23.57
CA HIS A 313 -6.06 12.79 22.59
C HIS A 313 -5.78 12.15 21.21
N LYS A 314 -5.25 10.94 21.18
CA LYS A 314 -5.03 10.20 19.93
C LYS A 314 -6.35 9.78 19.28
N ILE A 315 -7.31 9.26 20.05
CA ILE A 315 -8.67 8.92 19.57
C ILE A 315 -9.31 10.15 18.93
N LYS A 316 -9.34 11.28 19.64
CA LYS A 316 -9.89 12.55 19.14
C LYS A 316 -9.18 13.04 17.86
N ARG A 317 -7.86 12.79 17.75
CA ARG A 317 -7.09 13.15 16.55
C ARG A 317 -7.50 12.33 15.32
N TYR A 318 -7.93 11.10 15.50
CA TYR A 318 -8.37 10.22 14.41
C TYR A 318 -9.88 10.30 14.14
N GLU A 319 -10.62 10.85 15.06
CA GLU A 319 -12.06 11.07 14.92
C GLU A 319 -12.37 11.89 13.66
N ASN A 320 -13.35 11.44 12.87
CA ASN A 320 -13.74 12.05 11.60
C ASN A 320 -12.63 12.12 10.53
N LYS A 321 -11.56 11.32 10.65
CA LYS A 321 -10.53 11.23 9.63
C LYS A 321 -10.88 10.12 8.63
N THR A 322 -10.60 10.39 7.36
CA THR A 322 -10.90 9.49 6.27
C THR A 322 -9.67 8.69 5.86
N GLY A 323 -9.87 7.44 5.47
CA GLY A 323 -8.87 6.67 4.74
C GLY A 323 -8.60 7.27 3.36
N ALA A 324 -7.47 6.93 2.76
CA ALA A 324 -7.20 7.23 1.36
C ALA A 324 -8.20 6.52 0.45
N ASP A 325 -8.21 6.90 -0.82
CA ASP A 325 -9.09 6.30 -1.80
C ASP A 325 -8.97 4.79 -1.82
N SER A 326 -10.08 4.15 -2.11
CA SER A 326 -10.17 2.72 -2.31
C SER A 326 -10.20 2.37 -3.80
N VAL A 327 -10.23 1.09 -4.11
CA VAL A 327 -10.23 0.58 -5.47
C VAL A 327 -11.40 -0.37 -5.70
N LEU A 328 -11.95 -0.32 -6.90
CA LEU A 328 -12.81 -1.34 -7.44
C LEU A 328 -11.99 -2.18 -8.41
N THR A 329 -12.03 -3.50 -8.27
CA THR A 329 -11.27 -4.43 -9.10
C THR A 329 -12.16 -5.52 -9.67
N GLY A 330 -12.19 -5.66 -10.99
CA GLY A 330 -12.72 -6.81 -11.71
C GLY A 330 -11.59 -7.80 -12.02
N TYR A 331 -11.75 -9.03 -11.56
CA TYR A 331 -10.91 -10.16 -11.95
C TYR A 331 -11.66 -10.98 -12.99
N MET A 332 -11.07 -11.17 -14.16
CA MET A 332 -11.73 -11.82 -15.31
C MET A 332 -10.86 -12.97 -15.80
N LEU A 333 -11.46 -14.14 -15.95
CA LEU A 333 -10.82 -15.32 -16.53
C LEU A 333 -11.29 -15.47 -17.97
N ALA A 334 -10.37 -15.32 -18.93
CA ALA A 334 -10.66 -15.38 -20.36
C ALA A 334 -10.08 -16.65 -20.99
N ASP A 335 -10.91 -17.37 -21.75
CA ASP A 335 -10.49 -18.49 -22.59
C ASP A 335 -9.88 -17.98 -23.91
N LEU A 336 -8.86 -17.13 -23.76
CA LEU A 336 -8.07 -16.53 -24.83
C LEU A 336 -6.60 -16.49 -24.44
N PRO A 337 -5.69 -16.78 -25.40
CA PRO A 337 -4.26 -16.67 -25.18
C PRO A 337 -3.82 -15.24 -24.77
N PRO A 338 -2.80 -15.10 -23.90
CA PRO A 338 -2.33 -13.81 -23.40
C PRO A 338 -1.91 -12.80 -24.48
N GLN A 339 -1.51 -13.27 -25.67
CA GLN A 339 -1.07 -12.42 -26.78
C GLN A 339 -2.17 -11.47 -27.27
N TYR A 340 -3.45 -11.86 -27.18
CA TYR A 340 -4.59 -11.01 -27.55
C TYR A 340 -4.64 -9.71 -26.74
N PHE A 341 -4.17 -9.75 -25.50
CA PHE A 341 -4.14 -8.61 -24.60
C PHE A 341 -2.77 -7.93 -24.54
N GLY A 342 -1.69 -8.73 -24.67
CA GLY A 342 -0.31 -8.28 -24.47
C GLY A 342 0.15 -7.20 -25.44
N ASN A 343 -0.28 -7.28 -26.71
CA ASN A 343 0.05 -6.29 -27.72
C ASN A 343 -0.47 -4.88 -27.36
N ILE A 344 -1.63 -4.81 -26.74
CA ILE A 344 -2.33 -3.56 -26.41
C ILE A 344 -1.95 -3.10 -25.01
N PHE A 345 -2.11 -3.96 -24.00
CA PHE A 345 -1.94 -3.57 -22.60
C PHE A 345 -0.56 -3.91 -22.02
N GLY A 346 0.18 -4.87 -22.62
CA GLY A 346 1.38 -5.40 -21.98
C GLY A 346 1.07 -6.07 -20.64
N PRO A 347 2.09 -6.28 -19.80
CA PRO A 347 1.91 -6.89 -18.49
C PRO A 347 1.23 -5.97 -17.47
N HIS A 348 1.36 -4.64 -17.64
CA HIS A 348 0.77 -3.62 -16.78
C HIS A 348 0.48 -2.34 -17.58
N CYS A 349 -0.74 -1.86 -17.54
CA CYS A 349 -1.20 -0.72 -18.33
C CYS A 349 -2.09 0.22 -17.53
N PHE A 350 -1.90 1.52 -17.72
CA PHE A 350 -2.89 2.55 -17.43
C PHE A 350 -3.60 2.89 -18.74
N TYR A 351 -4.85 2.47 -18.85
CA TYR A 351 -5.67 2.58 -20.04
C TYR A 351 -6.80 3.58 -19.84
N THR A 352 -6.82 4.66 -20.63
CA THR A 352 -7.87 5.67 -20.65
C THR A 352 -8.53 5.69 -22.02
N VAL A 353 -9.83 5.43 -22.07
CA VAL A 353 -10.58 5.32 -23.32
C VAL A 353 -10.71 6.68 -24.02
N ARG A 354 -11.03 7.72 -23.25
CA ARG A 354 -11.33 9.06 -23.73
C ARG A 354 -10.27 10.06 -23.30
N LYS A 355 -9.71 10.83 -24.23
CA LYS A 355 -8.71 11.86 -23.94
C LYS A 355 -9.23 13.00 -23.06
N GLU A 356 -10.54 13.17 -22.99
CA GLU A 356 -11.19 14.16 -22.12
C GLU A 356 -10.95 13.85 -20.63
N GLY A 357 -10.74 12.58 -20.29
CA GLY A 357 -10.60 12.15 -18.90
C GLY A 357 -11.81 12.53 -18.06
N LEU A 358 -11.67 12.57 -16.77
CA LEU A 358 -12.74 12.95 -15.83
C LEU A 358 -13.02 14.47 -15.77
N ALA A 359 -12.61 15.24 -16.78
CA ALA A 359 -12.91 16.67 -16.84
C ALA A 359 -14.44 16.88 -16.88
N GLY A 360 -14.97 17.56 -15.87
CA GLY A 360 -16.41 17.82 -15.75
C GLY A 360 -17.22 16.67 -15.15
N ILE A 361 -16.59 15.58 -14.70
CA ILE A 361 -17.28 14.48 -13.99
C ILE A 361 -16.88 14.51 -12.51
N SER A 362 -17.85 14.74 -11.64
CA SER A 362 -17.63 14.90 -10.20
C SER A 362 -18.66 14.10 -9.39
N LEU A 363 -18.28 13.64 -8.20
CA LEU A 363 -19.24 13.04 -7.24
C LEU A 363 -20.36 14.04 -6.83
N GLU A 364 -20.11 15.34 -6.95
CA GLU A 364 -21.12 16.36 -6.68
C GLU A 364 -22.29 16.32 -7.69
N ASP A 365 -22.08 15.79 -8.90
CA ASP A 365 -23.13 15.64 -9.92
C ASP A 365 -24.27 14.70 -9.49
N ILE A 366 -23.96 13.78 -8.56
CA ILE A 366 -24.91 12.82 -8.00
C ILE A 366 -25.25 13.12 -6.53
N ARG A 367 -24.86 14.29 -6.02
CA ARG A 367 -25.25 14.75 -4.68
C ARG A 367 -26.35 15.79 -4.74
N GLN A 368 -27.12 15.83 -3.67
CA GLN A 368 -28.13 16.84 -3.38
C GLN A 368 -28.12 17.09 -1.88
N ASP A 369 -27.93 18.34 -1.47
CA ASP A 369 -27.79 18.75 -0.06
C ASP A 369 -26.71 17.94 0.68
N GLY A 370 -25.59 17.65 0.00
CA GLY A 370 -24.45 16.89 0.54
C GLY A 370 -24.64 15.38 0.63
N MET A 371 -25.81 14.84 0.28
CA MET A 371 -26.12 13.42 0.27
C MET A 371 -26.20 12.89 -1.17
N PHE A 372 -25.84 11.62 -1.38
CA PHE A 372 -26.02 10.98 -2.68
C PHE A 372 -27.51 10.87 -3.02
N THR A 373 -27.85 11.07 -4.30
CA THR A 373 -29.21 10.88 -4.81
C THR A 373 -29.65 9.43 -4.62
N LYS A 374 -30.98 9.23 -4.44
CA LYS A 374 -31.60 7.89 -4.44
C LYS A 374 -32.12 7.48 -5.82
N ASP A 375 -32.02 8.37 -6.81
CA ASP A 375 -32.42 8.07 -8.19
C ASP A 375 -31.45 7.07 -8.82
N LYS A 376 -31.90 5.84 -8.94
CA LYS A 376 -31.14 4.73 -9.52
C LYS A 376 -30.61 5.07 -10.92
N LYS A 377 -31.46 5.64 -11.79
CA LYS A 377 -31.06 5.94 -13.17
C LYS A 377 -29.90 6.93 -13.16
N ARG A 378 -30.00 8.02 -12.39
CA ARG A 378 -28.96 9.04 -12.29
C ARG A 378 -27.66 8.47 -11.72
N LEU A 379 -27.73 7.56 -10.73
CA LEU A 379 -26.55 6.88 -10.19
C LEU A 379 -25.85 6.03 -11.26
N PHE A 380 -26.59 5.21 -12.00
CA PHE A 380 -26.02 4.29 -12.97
C PHE A 380 -25.55 4.99 -14.26
N ASP A 381 -26.23 6.06 -14.69
CA ASP A 381 -25.77 6.92 -15.78
C ASP A 381 -24.41 7.56 -15.40
N TRP A 382 -24.30 8.15 -14.20
CA TRP A 382 -23.06 8.72 -13.70
C TRP A 382 -21.93 7.67 -13.59
N ILE A 383 -22.23 6.48 -13.07
CA ILE A 383 -21.25 5.38 -12.98
C ILE A 383 -20.75 5.00 -14.39
N SER A 384 -21.64 4.98 -15.38
CA SER A 384 -21.27 4.67 -16.76
C SER A 384 -20.29 5.71 -17.33
N ASP A 385 -20.61 6.99 -17.15
CA ASP A 385 -19.73 8.09 -17.58
C ASP A 385 -18.40 8.05 -16.81
N PHE A 386 -18.45 7.86 -15.49
CA PHE A 386 -17.25 7.79 -14.66
C PHE A 386 -16.29 6.67 -15.11
N VAL A 387 -16.80 5.51 -15.50
CA VAL A 387 -15.96 4.40 -16.01
C VAL A 387 -15.45 4.68 -17.41
N GLU A 388 -16.27 5.28 -18.29
CA GLU A 388 -15.88 5.57 -19.68
C GLU A 388 -14.74 6.60 -19.76
N TYR A 389 -14.74 7.60 -18.88
CA TYR A 389 -13.75 8.68 -18.88
C TYR A 389 -12.57 8.45 -17.92
N ASN A 390 -12.64 7.42 -17.07
CA ASN A 390 -11.59 7.15 -16.12
C ASN A 390 -10.42 6.35 -16.71
N THR A 391 -9.34 6.28 -15.95
CA THR A 391 -8.21 5.40 -16.23
C THR A 391 -8.43 4.04 -15.58
N LEU A 392 -8.38 2.98 -16.37
CA LEU A 392 -8.35 1.60 -15.90
C LEU A 392 -6.89 1.15 -15.72
N GLU A 393 -6.54 0.69 -14.55
CA GLU A 393 -5.30 -0.03 -14.32
C GLU A 393 -5.50 -1.50 -14.67
N ILE A 394 -4.82 -1.99 -15.70
CA ILE A 394 -4.92 -3.36 -16.20
C ILE A 394 -3.62 -4.09 -15.89
N SER A 395 -3.71 -5.23 -15.23
CA SER A 395 -2.58 -6.10 -14.92
C SER A 395 -2.86 -7.51 -15.41
N ILE A 396 -1.88 -8.09 -16.10
CA ILE A 396 -1.98 -9.42 -16.72
C ILE A 396 -0.80 -10.27 -16.23
N PRO A 397 -0.93 -10.97 -15.09
CA PRO A 397 0.16 -11.68 -14.45
C PRO A 397 0.87 -12.69 -15.36
N VAL A 398 0.12 -13.43 -16.17
CA VAL A 398 0.64 -14.46 -17.08
C VAL A 398 1.59 -13.91 -18.15
N LEU A 399 1.54 -12.62 -18.47
CA LEU A 399 2.50 -11.99 -19.39
C LEU A 399 3.88 -11.73 -18.75
N ARG A 400 3.97 -11.81 -17.42
CA ARG A 400 5.23 -11.73 -16.68
C ARG A 400 5.75 -13.12 -16.36
N ASP A 401 4.89 -13.99 -15.88
CA ASP A 401 5.21 -15.37 -15.52
C ASP A 401 4.16 -16.31 -16.13
N PRO A 402 4.51 -17.08 -17.18
CA PRO A 402 3.57 -17.96 -17.85
C PRO A 402 2.94 -19.04 -16.96
N THR A 403 3.52 -19.31 -15.79
CA THR A 403 2.99 -20.31 -14.85
C THR A 403 1.74 -19.83 -14.08
N LEU A 404 1.37 -18.56 -14.21
CA LEU A 404 0.28 -17.94 -13.44
C LEU A 404 -1.11 -18.10 -14.07
N SER A 405 -1.21 -18.75 -15.24
CA SER A 405 -2.49 -19.11 -15.84
C SER A 405 -2.36 -20.44 -16.59
N PRO A 406 -3.45 -21.18 -16.80
CA PRO A 406 -3.45 -22.34 -17.67
C PRO A 406 -3.07 -21.96 -19.12
N GLU A 407 -2.50 -22.90 -19.86
CA GLU A 407 -2.13 -22.69 -21.25
C GLU A 407 -3.32 -22.26 -22.10
N GLY A 408 -3.13 -21.25 -22.95
CA GLY A 408 -4.18 -20.70 -23.80
C GLY A 408 -5.24 -19.85 -23.10
N GLN A 409 -5.07 -19.57 -21.81
CA GLN A 409 -5.99 -18.75 -21.01
C GLN A 409 -5.31 -17.54 -20.40
N THR A 410 -6.12 -16.52 -20.06
CA THR A 410 -5.61 -15.28 -19.47
C THR A 410 -6.42 -14.88 -18.26
N GLY A 411 -5.74 -14.65 -17.14
CA GLY A 411 -6.27 -13.93 -15.99
C GLY A 411 -6.03 -12.43 -16.14
N LEU A 412 -7.10 -11.63 -16.12
CA LEU A 412 -7.08 -10.17 -16.21
C LEU A 412 -7.45 -9.57 -14.87
N ILE A 413 -6.72 -8.53 -14.44
CA ILE A 413 -7.04 -7.73 -13.27
C ILE A 413 -7.26 -6.31 -13.76
N VAL A 414 -8.48 -5.80 -13.64
CA VAL A 414 -8.89 -4.48 -14.14
C VAL A 414 -9.39 -3.66 -12.97
N SER A 415 -8.80 -2.49 -12.72
CA SER A 415 -9.13 -1.68 -11.55
C SER A 415 -9.25 -0.21 -11.88
N LEU A 416 -9.98 0.49 -11.04
CA LEU A 416 -10.01 1.96 -10.99
C LEU A 416 -10.22 2.41 -9.54
N LEU A 417 -9.77 3.61 -9.21
CA LEU A 417 -10.08 4.24 -7.93
C LEU A 417 -11.59 4.49 -7.85
N PHE A 418 -12.20 4.16 -6.72
CA PHE A 418 -13.65 4.29 -6.57
C PHE A 418 -14.03 4.71 -5.15
N ASP A 419 -15.05 5.55 -5.03
CA ASP A 419 -15.48 6.13 -3.75
C ASP A 419 -16.17 5.10 -2.85
N TYR A 420 -15.68 4.97 -1.61
CA TYR A 420 -16.22 4.06 -0.61
C TYR A 420 -17.65 4.44 -0.19
N GLN A 421 -17.92 5.74 -0.03
CA GLN A 421 -19.22 6.21 0.46
C GLN A 421 -20.32 5.99 -0.57
N LEU A 422 -19.98 6.13 -1.87
CA LEU A 422 -20.92 5.80 -2.95
C LEU A 422 -21.27 4.32 -2.95
N VAL A 423 -20.26 3.42 -2.82
CA VAL A 423 -20.53 1.98 -2.76
C VAL A 423 -21.36 1.59 -1.55
N LYS A 424 -21.08 2.22 -0.39
CA LYS A 424 -21.87 2.03 0.82
C LYS A 424 -23.32 2.50 0.62
N HIS A 425 -23.53 3.63 -0.02
CA HIS A 425 -24.86 4.14 -0.36
C HIS A 425 -25.64 3.20 -1.29
N LEU A 426 -24.97 2.63 -2.30
CA LEU A 426 -25.57 1.62 -3.17
C LEU A 426 -25.96 0.34 -2.41
N ASP A 427 -25.16 -0.10 -1.42
CA ASP A 427 -25.49 -1.22 -0.54
C ASP A 427 -26.73 -0.92 0.33
N GLU A 428 -26.80 0.28 0.90
CA GLU A 428 -27.96 0.76 1.69
C GLU A 428 -29.24 0.81 0.85
N LEU A 429 -29.13 1.15 -0.44
CA LEU A 429 -30.22 1.13 -1.41
C LEU A 429 -30.55 -0.27 -1.95
N LYS A 430 -29.82 -1.32 -1.55
CA LYS A 430 -29.92 -2.71 -2.06
C LYS A 430 -29.61 -2.83 -3.56
N LEU A 431 -28.78 -1.94 -4.08
CA LEU A 431 -28.33 -1.92 -5.49
C LEU A 431 -26.92 -2.51 -5.66
N TYR A 432 -26.32 -3.07 -4.60
CA TYR A 432 -24.91 -3.49 -4.59
C TYR A 432 -24.57 -4.57 -5.61
N GLU A 433 -25.38 -5.62 -5.74
CA GLU A 433 -25.12 -6.70 -6.71
C GLU A 433 -25.34 -6.20 -8.15
N GLU A 434 -26.41 -5.46 -8.41
CA GLU A 434 -26.67 -4.86 -9.72
C GLU A 434 -25.54 -3.88 -10.12
N PHE A 435 -25.02 -3.12 -9.17
CA PHE A 435 -23.85 -2.26 -9.39
C PHE A 435 -22.63 -3.06 -9.83
N LYS A 436 -22.34 -4.20 -9.18
CA LYS A 436 -21.21 -5.07 -9.55
C LYS A 436 -21.36 -5.61 -10.98
N ASP A 437 -22.55 -6.06 -11.34
CA ASP A 437 -22.84 -6.56 -12.68
C ASP A 437 -22.69 -5.46 -13.73
N HIS A 438 -23.21 -4.27 -13.43
CA HIS A 438 -23.12 -3.11 -14.32
C HIS A 438 -21.69 -2.71 -14.58
N ILE A 439 -20.89 -2.55 -13.53
CA ILE A 439 -19.48 -2.11 -13.66
C ILE A 439 -18.64 -3.17 -14.38
N THR A 440 -18.91 -4.46 -14.13
CA THR A 440 -18.27 -5.56 -14.84
C THR A 440 -18.54 -5.50 -16.34
N SER A 441 -19.81 -5.27 -16.71
CA SER A 441 -20.21 -5.14 -18.12
C SER A 441 -19.52 -3.96 -18.80
N LEU A 442 -19.38 -2.82 -18.10
CA LEU A 442 -18.67 -1.65 -18.62
C LEU A 442 -17.18 -1.96 -18.83
N MET A 443 -16.51 -2.58 -17.86
CA MET A 443 -15.10 -2.97 -17.99
C MET A 443 -14.89 -3.93 -19.17
N ILE A 444 -15.72 -4.96 -19.31
CA ILE A 444 -15.63 -5.90 -20.43
C ILE A 444 -15.86 -5.18 -21.76
N LYS A 445 -16.82 -4.27 -21.84
CA LYS A 445 -17.07 -3.45 -23.04
C LYS A 445 -15.83 -2.65 -23.44
N HIS A 446 -15.17 -1.99 -22.48
CA HIS A 446 -13.97 -1.20 -22.77
C HIS A 446 -12.78 -2.08 -23.21
N LEU A 447 -12.60 -3.24 -22.58
CA LEU A 447 -11.59 -4.21 -23.01
C LEU A 447 -11.92 -4.76 -24.40
N SER A 448 -13.18 -5.06 -24.68
CA SER A 448 -13.63 -5.55 -25.99
C SER A 448 -13.33 -4.57 -27.11
N ASN A 449 -13.64 -3.30 -26.90
CA ASN A 449 -13.36 -2.24 -27.86
C ASN A 449 -11.87 -2.08 -28.19
N ALA A 450 -11.02 -2.41 -27.23
CA ALA A 450 -9.57 -2.31 -27.38
C ALA A 450 -8.90 -3.58 -27.91
N THR A 451 -9.52 -4.77 -27.75
CA THR A 451 -8.86 -6.06 -28.00
C THR A 451 -9.60 -6.93 -29.01
N VAL A 452 -10.62 -7.62 -28.56
CA VAL A 452 -11.36 -8.66 -29.31
C VAL A 452 -12.84 -8.33 -29.28
N GLU A 453 -13.45 -8.23 -30.46
CA GLU A 453 -14.90 -8.06 -30.59
C GLU A 453 -15.64 -9.15 -29.81
N ASP A 454 -16.72 -8.79 -29.12
CA ASP A 454 -17.50 -9.69 -28.29
C ASP A 454 -16.66 -10.44 -27.22
N LEU A 455 -15.67 -9.79 -26.60
CA LEU A 455 -14.82 -10.38 -25.55
C LEU A 455 -15.65 -11.12 -24.49
N ASN A 456 -16.86 -10.65 -24.21
CA ASN A 456 -17.76 -11.28 -23.23
C ASN A 456 -18.03 -12.77 -23.51
N LYS A 457 -17.97 -13.22 -24.76
CA LYS A 457 -18.13 -14.65 -25.13
C LYS A 457 -16.99 -15.53 -24.62
N TYR A 458 -15.85 -14.93 -24.37
CA TYR A 458 -14.62 -15.61 -23.93
C TYR A 458 -14.37 -15.46 -22.42
N ILE A 459 -15.12 -14.59 -21.74
CA ILE A 459 -15.01 -14.45 -20.28
C ILE A 459 -15.80 -15.56 -19.62
N ARG A 460 -15.06 -16.51 -19.03
CA ARG A 460 -15.64 -17.66 -18.34
C ARG A 460 -16.14 -17.32 -16.93
N LYS A 461 -15.43 -16.42 -16.23
CA LYS A 461 -15.71 -16.07 -14.84
C LYS A 461 -15.27 -14.65 -14.53
N THR A 462 -16.06 -13.98 -13.72
CA THR A 462 -15.72 -12.67 -13.16
C THR A 462 -15.84 -12.69 -11.63
N ILE A 463 -14.96 -11.95 -10.96
CA ILE A 463 -15.02 -11.70 -9.52
C ILE A 463 -14.82 -10.20 -9.33
N VAL A 464 -15.64 -9.57 -8.51
CA VAL A 464 -15.56 -8.13 -8.26
C VAL A 464 -15.20 -7.86 -6.80
N SER A 465 -14.12 -7.14 -6.57
CA SER A 465 -13.75 -6.58 -5.29
C SER A 465 -14.07 -5.09 -5.28
N THR A 466 -14.85 -4.64 -4.31
CA THR A 466 -15.27 -3.24 -4.17
C THR A 466 -14.62 -2.59 -2.95
N PRO A 467 -14.63 -1.25 -2.84
CA PRO A 467 -14.24 -0.56 -1.62
C PRO A 467 -14.89 -1.13 -0.35
N LEU A 468 -16.16 -1.50 -0.43
CA LEU A 468 -16.90 -2.05 0.71
C LEU A 468 -16.43 -3.48 1.07
N SER A 469 -16.16 -4.33 0.07
CA SER A 469 -15.63 -5.68 0.30
C SER A 469 -14.20 -5.63 0.87
N ILE A 470 -13.37 -4.68 0.43
CA ILE A 470 -12.04 -4.45 1.01
C ILE A 470 -12.17 -4.03 2.48
N ALA A 471 -13.05 -3.06 2.79
CA ALA A 471 -13.28 -2.63 4.17
C ALA A 471 -13.75 -3.78 5.07
N ARG A 472 -14.68 -4.61 4.59
CA ARG A 472 -15.19 -5.79 5.32
C ARG A 472 -14.09 -6.82 5.58
N LYS A 473 -13.24 -7.08 4.58
CA LYS A 473 -12.17 -8.08 4.67
C LYS A 473 -10.97 -7.59 5.49
N THR A 474 -10.50 -6.37 5.28
CA THR A 474 -9.26 -5.89 5.89
C THR A 474 -9.47 -5.09 7.18
N HIS A 475 -10.70 -4.64 7.45
CA HIS A 475 -11.04 -3.62 8.46
C HIS A 475 -10.29 -2.29 8.28
N ASN A 476 -9.71 -2.05 7.11
CA ASN A 476 -9.13 -0.75 6.80
C ASN A 476 -10.24 0.31 6.74
N THR A 477 -10.03 1.41 7.41
CA THR A 477 -10.94 2.56 7.40
C THR A 477 -11.25 2.96 5.97
N HIS A 478 -12.55 2.93 5.58
CA HIS A 478 -13.07 3.22 4.24
C HIS A 478 -12.49 2.31 3.11
N GLY A 479 -12.05 1.10 3.44
CA GLY A 479 -11.44 0.21 2.45
C GLY A 479 -10.14 0.76 1.83
N SER A 480 -9.47 1.66 2.54
CA SER A 480 -8.28 2.35 2.06
C SER A 480 -7.15 1.41 1.68
N LEU A 481 -6.48 1.73 0.57
CA LEU A 481 -5.30 1.00 0.10
C LEU A 481 -4.00 1.47 0.76
N THR A 482 -3.90 2.75 1.11
CA THR A 482 -2.62 3.38 1.50
C THR A 482 -2.71 4.21 2.79
N GLY A 483 -3.58 3.82 3.72
CA GLY A 483 -3.73 4.49 5.01
C GLY A 483 -4.57 5.76 4.92
N TRP A 484 -4.10 6.88 5.47
CA TRP A 484 -4.87 8.11 5.60
C TRP A 484 -4.96 8.90 4.31
N SER A 485 -6.15 9.45 4.01
CA SER A 485 -6.36 10.37 2.90
C SER A 485 -5.54 11.65 3.05
N PHE A 486 -4.99 12.15 1.95
CA PHE A 486 -4.31 13.44 1.89
C PHE A 486 -5.25 14.64 2.14
N ALA A 487 -6.56 14.45 2.00
CA ALA A 487 -7.56 15.48 2.30
C ALA A 487 -7.68 15.81 3.79
N ASN A 488 -7.18 14.97 4.71
CA ASN A 488 -7.29 15.19 6.14
C ASN A 488 -6.51 16.44 6.60
N LYS A 489 -7.21 17.35 7.26
CA LYS A 489 -6.63 18.56 7.89
C LYS A 489 -7.08 18.66 9.35
N PRO A 490 -6.17 18.73 10.36
CA PRO A 490 -4.73 18.44 10.25
C PRO A 490 -4.50 16.97 9.89
N PHE A 491 -3.34 16.68 9.28
CA PHE A 491 -2.99 15.32 8.89
C PHE A 491 -2.82 14.44 10.14
N PRO A 492 -3.39 13.22 10.20
CA PRO A 492 -3.47 12.48 11.46
C PRO A 492 -2.17 11.84 11.92
N THR A 493 -1.23 11.56 11.03
CA THR A 493 0.03 10.87 11.36
C THR A 493 1.29 11.68 10.97
N GLU A 494 2.47 11.12 11.16
CA GLU A 494 3.73 11.75 10.73
C GLU A 494 3.90 11.57 9.21
N TYR A 495 4.39 12.60 8.54
CA TYR A 495 4.63 12.62 7.09
C TYR A 495 6.05 13.15 6.74
N ARG A 496 6.81 13.60 7.74
CA ARG A 496 8.19 14.09 7.53
C ARG A 496 9.14 12.93 7.62
N ILE A 497 9.84 12.62 6.53
CA ILE A 497 10.70 11.44 6.40
C ILE A 497 11.79 11.40 7.48
N ILE A 498 12.37 12.54 7.87
CA ILE A 498 13.38 12.63 8.95
C ILE A 498 12.83 12.26 10.34
N ARG A 499 11.52 12.15 10.49
CA ARG A 499 10.83 11.77 11.74
C ARG A 499 10.17 10.40 11.67
N ILE A 500 10.37 9.66 10.59
CA ILE A 500 9.70 8.36 10.37
C ILE A 500 9.89 7.40 11.54
N ALA A 501 11.07 7.40 12.18
CA ALA A 501 11.33 6.58 13.38
C ALA A 501 10.43 6.92 14.58
N LYS A 502 9.81 8.12 14.62
CA LYS A 502 8.86 8.50 15.68
C LYS A 502 7.46 7.99 15.37
N SER A 503 7.15 7.69 14.11
CA SER A 503 5.83 7.24 13.71
C SER A 503 5.46 5.87 14.28
N VAL A 504 6.45 5.04 14.59
CA VAL A 504 6.22 3.70 15.14
C VAL A 504 5.96 3.68 16.65
N LEU A 505 6.07 4.82 17.32
CA LEU A 505 5.86 4.95 18.77
C LEU A 505 4.39 5.22 19.08
N THR A 506 3.86 4.56 20.11
CA THR A 506 2.53 4.83 20.66
C THR A 506 2.62 5.53 22.02
N PRO A 507 1.53 6.04 22.59
CA PRO A 507 1.50 6.52 23.97
C PRO A 507 1.85 5.45 25.02
N VAL A 508 1.70 4.17 24.70
CA VAL A 508 1.98 3.03 25.58
C VAL A 508 3.39 2.51 25.30
N ASP A 509 4.29 2.59 26.27
CA ASP A 509 5.71 2.25 26.08
C ASP A 509 5.95 0.81 25.61
N SER A 510 5.11 -0.15 26.08
CA SER A 510 5.18 -1.55 25.68
C SER A 510 4.51 -1.85 24.34
N ILE A 511 3.97 -0.84 23.63
CA ILE A 511 3.29 -1.04 22.36
C ILE A 511 3.92 -0.16 21.28
N LYS A 512 4.28 -0.77 20.17
CA LYS A 512 4.71 -0.09 18.93
C LYS A 512 3.66 -0.28 17.85
N GLN A 513 3.75 0.51 16.78
CA GLN A 513 2.87 0.41 15.61
C GLN A 513 3.69 0.39 14.32
N ALA A 514 3.17 -0.24 13.26
CA ALA A 514 3.82 -0.30 11.95
C ALA A 514 2.78 -0.31 10.82
N GLY A 515 3.22 -0.08 9.61
CA GLY A 515 2.40 -0.18 8.40
C GLY A 515 1.87 1.16 7.90
N GLN A 516 0.99 1.07 6.93
CA GLN A 516 0.48 2.20 6.15
C GLN A 516 -0.28 3.27 6.97
N TRP A 517 -0.73 2.93 8.17
CA TRP A 517 -1.47 3.84 9.05
C TRP A 517 -0.56 4.68 9.95
N THR A 518 0.75 4.41 9.97
CA THR A 518 1.70 5.06 10.89
C THR A 518 2.43 6.24 10.26
N PHE A 519 2.65 6.17 8.93
CA PHE A 519 3.40 7.19 8.18
C PHE A 519 2.80 7.36 6.78
N ASN A 520 2.84 8.60 6.24
CA ASN A 520 2.36 8.91 4.90
C ASN A 520 3.37 9.76 4.12
N PRO A 521 3.52 9.63 2.79
CA PRO A 521 2.80 8.68 1.92
C PRO A 521 3.17 7.23 2.22
N ALA A 522 2.15 6.36 2.18
CA ALA A 522 2.28 4.94 2.46
C ALA A 522 2.55 4.12 1.17
N GLY A 523 2.73 2.81 1.32
CA GLY A 523 2.98 1.84 0.27
C GLY A 523 3.83 0.68 0.80
N VAL A 524 4.11 -0.31 -0.04
CA VAL A 524 4.90 -1.49 0.35
C VAL A 524 6.26 -1.13 0.96
N PRO A 525 7.09 -0.26 0.33
CA PRO A 525 8.40 0.08 0.90
C PRO A 525 8.30 0.75 2.28
N VAL A 526 7.38 1.69 2.45
CA VAL A 526 7.18 2.39 3.73
C VAL A 526 6.62 1.47 4.80
N SER A 527 5.74 0.53 4.43
CA SER A 527 5.24 -0.49 5.34
C SER A 527 6.36 -1.40 5.85
N ILE A 528 7.26 -1.83 4.98
CA ILE A 528 8.47 -2.58 5.33
C ILE A 528 9.37 -1.76 6.27
N LEU A 529 9.64 -0.51 5.92
CA LEU A 529 10.50 0.37 6.70
C LEU A 529 9.96 0.61 8.11
N THR A 530 8.66 0.85 8.24
CA THR A 530 8.02 1.02 9.57
C THR A 530 7.99 -0.28 10.37
N GLY A 531 7.81 -1.43 9.70
CA GLY A 531 7.95 -2.75 10.31
C GLY A 531 9.36 -2.97 10.90
N LYS A 532 10.40 -2.66 10.12
CA LYS A 532 11.81 -2.72 10.58
C LYS A 532 12.08 -1.77 11.74
N LEU A 533 11.67 -0.51 11.64
CA LEU A 533 11.86 0.48 12.72
C LEU A 533 11.13 0.07 14.01
N ALA A 534 9.94 -0.50 13.92
CA ALA A 534 9.19 -0.97 15.08
C ALA A 534 9.87 -2.19 15.71
N SER A 535 10.36 -3.14 14.92
CA SER A 535 11.11 -4.29 15.44
C SER A 535 12.40 -3.86 16.12
N ASP A 536 13.17 -2.92 15.55
CA ASP A 536 14.39 -2.39 16.15
C ASP A 536 14.10 -1.67 17.48
N ALA A 537 13.00 -0.93 17.56
CA ALA A 537 12.58 -0.29 18.81
C ALA A 537 12.23 -1.32 19.89
N ILE A 538 11.53 -2.40 19.53
CA ILE A 538 11.19 -3.50 20.46
C ILE A 538 12.47 -4.22 20.93
N ILE A 539 13.36 -4.60 20.02
CA ILE A 539 14.63 -5.25 20.35
C ILE A 539 15.43 -4.39 21.35
N LYS A 540 15.53 -3.08 21.10
CA LYS A 540 16.19 -2.13 22.01
C LYS A 540 15.54 -2.11 23.40
N ASP A 541 14.21 -2.13 23.47
CA ASP A 541 13.49 -2.11 24.75
C ASP A 541 13.68 -3.44 25.52
N VAL A 542 13.68 -4.59 24.82
CA VAL A 542 13.97 -5.92 25.41
C VAL A 542 15.41 -5.95 25.97
N VAL A 543 16.40 -5.52 25.21
CA VAL A 543 17.81 -5.49 25.66
C VAL A 543 17.97 -4.61 26.90
N LYS A 544 17.34 -3.43 26.94
CA LYS A 544 17.36 -2.56 28.12
C LYS A 544 16.73 -3.20 29.35
N SER A 545 15.65 -3.94 29.17
CA SER A 545 14.97 -4.63 30.29
C SER A 545 15.84 -5.72 30.90
N ILE A 546 16.58 -6.45 30.07
CA ILE A 546 17.53 -7.50 30.51
C ILE A 546 18.72 -6.86 31.26
N SER A 547 19.28 -5.77 30.73
CA SER A 547 20.40 -5.06 31.37
C SER A 547 20.03 -4.52 32.75
N LYS A 548 18.81 -3.98 32.92
CA LYS A 548 18.32 -3.49 34.23
C LYS A 548 18.13 -4.62 35.24
N LYS A 549 17.69 -5.81 34.79
CA LYS A 549 17.56 -6.96 35.68
C LYS A 549 18.91 -7.52 36.14
N LYS A 550 19.94 -7.46 35.29
CA LYS A 550 21.31 -7.90 35.65
C LYS A 550 22.02 -6.93 36.58
N GLY A 551 21.87 -5.61 36.37
CA GLY A 551 22.48 -4.60 37.25
C GLY A 551 21.79 -4.40 38.60
N GLY A 552 20.59 -4.99 38.82
CA GLY A 552 19.90 -4.99 40.12
C GLY A 552 20.18 -6.21 40.99
N SER A 553 20.86 -7.25 40.45
CA SER A 553 21.25 -8.45 41.23
C SER A 553 22.63 -8.37 41.86
N ASP A 554 23.41 -7.29 41.64
CA ASP A 554 24.73 -7.12 42.22
C ASP A 554 24.70 -6.21 43.47
N PHE A 555 23.52 -5.92 44.03
CA PHE A 555 23.33 -5.09 45.23
C PHE A 555 22.32 -5.70 46.23
N GLU A 556 22.24 -7.05 46.34
CA GLU A 556 21.62 -7.73 47.50
C GLU A 556 22.62 -8.67 48.18
#